data_33eee3b60bfc522d95908c7b3a133c3c
#
_entry.id   33eee3b60bfc522d95908c7b3a133c3c
#
_cell.length_a   1.000
_cell.length_b   1.000
_cell.length_c   1.000
_cell.angle_alpha   90.00
_cell.angle_beta   90.00
_cell.angle_gamma   90.00
#
_symmetry.space_group_name_H-M   'P 1'
#
loop_
_entity.id
_entity.type
_entity.pdbx_description
1 polymer ?
#
loop_
_entity_poly.entity_id
_entity_poly.type
_entity_poly.pdbx_seq_one_letter_code
_entity_poly.pdbx_strand_id
1 'polypeptide(L)'
;MFDILWICLTYCIGSVPFGLVFAKTFCRIDPRTAGSGNVGATNVARLCGKAWGAATLACDLLKGAIPVFVAMQYSTSELVWTLTALAAILGHLYSCFLGF
;
A
#
# COMPACT_ATOMS: atom_id res chain seq x y z
N MET A 1 -3.15 -15.70 -18.35
CA MET A 1 -3.16 -16.23 -16.97
C MET A 1 -2.30 -15.42 -16.02
N PHE A 2 -1.03 -15.18 -16.37
CA PHE A 2 -0.16 -14.34 -15.56
C PHE A 2 -0.77 -12.97 -15.28
N ASP A 3 -1.33 -12.32 -16.29
CA ASP A 3 -1.81 -10.94 -16.18
C ASP A 3 -2.93 -10.79 -15.14
N ILE A 4 -3.92 -11.69 -15.17
CA ILE A 4 -5.04 -11.64 -14.23
C ILE A 4 -4.58 -11.96 -12.81
N LEU A 5 -3.75 -12.98 -12.65
CA LEU A 5 -3.19 -13.34 -11.35
C LEU A 5 -2.35 -12.21 -10.77
N TRP A 6 -1.55 -11.55 -11.61
CA TRP A 6 -0.70 -10.45 -11.17
C TRP A 6 -1.52 -9.23 -10.75
N ILE A 7 -2.57 -8.90 -11.50
CA ILE A 7 -3.48 -7.79 -11.15
C ILE A 7 -4.15 -8.08 -9.80
N CYS A 8 -4.67 -9.28 -9.60
CA CYS A 8 -5.29 -9.66 -8.33
C CYS A 8 -4.30 -9.64 -7.17
N LEU A 9 -3.10 -10.17 -7.38
CA LEU A 9 -2.04 -10.16 -6.38
C LEU A 9 -1.62 -8.72 -6.05
N THR A 10 -1.56 -7.86 -7.05
CA THR A 10 -1.21 -6.45 -6.86
C THR A 10 -2.24 -5.73 -6.00
N TYR A 11 -3.54 -6.05 -6.16
CA TYR A 11 -4.55 -5.54 -5.24
C TYR A 11 -4.24 -5.93 -3.79
N CYS A 12 -3.88 -7.19 -3.56
CA CYS A 12 -3.51 -7.66 -2.23
C CYS A 12 -2.25 -6.97 -1.69
N ILE A 13 -1.24 -6.78 -2.54
CA ILE A 13 0.00 -6.06 -2.18
C ILE A 13 -0.33 -4.61 -1.81
N GLY A 14 -1.13 -3.94 -2.64
CA GLY A 14 -1.57 -2.58 -2.39
C GLY A 14 -2.41 -2.45 -1.12
N SER A 15 -3.08 -3.53 -0.73
CA SER A 15 -3.90 -3.57 0.48
C SER A 15 -3.08 -3.62 1.77
N VAL A 16 -1.79 -3.97 1.73
CA VAL A 16 -0.96 -4.04 2.93
C VAL A 16 -0.87 -2.64 3.56
N PRO A 17 -1.41 -2.45 4.78
CA PRO A 17 -1.42 -1.14 5.43
C PRO A 17 -0.12 -0.94 6.21
N PHE A 18 0.95 -0.52 5.53
CA PHE A 18 2.27 -0.39 6.14
C PHE A 18 2.27 0.56 7.34
N GLY A 19 1.53 1.66 7.26
CA GLY A 19 1.43 2.59 8.39
C GLY A 19 0.83 1.96 9.63
N LEU A 20 -0.21 1.16 9.46
CA LEU A 20 -0.81 0.41 10.58
C LEU A 20 0.18 -0.59 11.15
N VAL A 21 0.86 -1.34 10.29
CA VAL A 21 1.83 -2.35 10.71
C VAL A 21 2.96 -1.71 11.50
N PHE A 22 3.54 -0.62 10.99
CA PHE A 22 4.64 0.06 11.67
C PHE A 22 4.21 0.68 13.01
N ALA A 23 3.06 1.36 13.01
CA ALA A 23 2.57 2.02 14.22
C ALA A 23 2.27 1.02 15.31
N LYS A 24 1.56 -0.06 15.00
CA LYS A 24 1.21 -1.07 16.00
C LYS A 24 2.42 -1.87 16.47
N THR A 25 3.31 -2.22 15.54
CA THR A 25 4.45 -3.10 15.84
C THR A 25 5.56 -2.36 16.58
N PHE A 26 5.92 -1.16 16.13
CA PHE A 26 7.11 -0.45 16.63
C PHE A 26 6.78 0.68 17.59
N CYS A 27 5.62 1.33 17.41
CA CYS A 27 5.20 2.44 18.29
C CYS A 27 4.15 2.01 19.30
N ARG A 28 3.55 0.85 19.11
CA ARG A 28 2.49 0.31 19.96
C ARG A 28 1.27 1.24 20.06
N ILE A 29 0.98 1.95 18.98
CA ILE A 29 -0.15 2.85 18.84
C ILE A 29 -0.98 2.39 17.67
N ASP A 30 -2.30 2.38 17.82
CA ASP A 30 -3.20 2.08 16.70
C ASP A 30 -3.58 3.40 16.03
N PRO A 31 -3.10 3.67 14.80
CA PRO A 31 -3.37 4.94 14.13
C PRO A 31 -4.85 5.10 13.75
N ARG A 32 -5.63 4.03 13.75
CA ARG A 32 -7.06 4.09 13.47
C ARG A 32 -7.85 4.73 14.61
N THR A 33 -7.30 4.71 15.82
CA THR A 33 -7.97 5.22 17.02
C THR A 33 -7.22 6.40 17.65
N ALA A 34 -6.21 6.92 17.00
CA ALA A 34 -5.39 8.02 17.51
C ALA A 34 -5.09 9.03 16.39
N GLY A 35 -4.82 10.27 16.78
CA GLY A 35 -4.58 11.35 15.83
C GLY A 35 -5.77 11.54 14.90
N SER A 36 -5.51 11.57 13.58
CA SER A 36 -6.57 11.72 12.57
C SER A 36 -7.38 10.44 12.33
N GLY A 37 -6.93 9.31 12.87
CA GLY A 37 -7.55 8.01 12.61
C GLY A 37 -7.12 7.39 11.27
N ASN A 38 -6.24 8.04 10.53
CA ASN A 38 -5.78 7.57 9.22
C ASN A 38 -4.53 6.70 9.39
N VAL A 39 -4.42 5.64 8.59
CA VAL A 39 -3.25 4.74 8.60
C VAL A 39 -2.13 5.24 7.69
N GLY A 40 -2.28 6.40 7.07
CA GLY A 40 -1.30 6.98 6.15
C GLY A 40 -0.09 7.60 6.83
N ALA A 41 0.89 7.96 6.00
CA ALA A 41 2.19 8.44 6.46
C ALA A 41 2.11 9.69 7.36
N THR A 42 1.20 10.61 7.07
CA THR A 42 1.08 11.85 7.84
C THR A 42 0.68 11.58 9.29
N ASN A 43 -0.31 10.71 9.49
CA ASN A 43 -0.74 10.36 10.84
C ASN A 43 0.31 9.51 11.55
N VAL A 44 0.97 8.60 10.85
CA VAL A 44 2.06 7.80 11.41
C VAL A 44 3.20 8.73 11.85
N ALA A 45 3.55 9.74 11.04
CA ALA A 45 4.57 10.72 11.42
C ALA A 45 4.17 11.49 12.67
N ARG A 46 2.89 11.84 12.79
CA ARG A 46 2.37 12.55 13.97
C ARG A 46 2.47 11.71 15.25
N LEU A 47 2.14 10.41 15.13
CA LEU A 47 2.07 9.52 16.31
C LEU A 47 3.39 8.84 16.62
N CYS A 48 4.20 8.52 15.61
CA CYS A 48 5.40 7.68 15.74
C CYS A 48 6.70 8.41 15.39
N GLY A 49 6.61 9.64 14.89
CA GLY A 49 7.77 10.40 14.46
C GLY A 49 8.01 10.35 12.96
N LYS A 50 8.82 11.30 12.49
CA LYS A 50 9.04 11.53 11.06
C LYS A 50 9.68 10.34 10.35
N ALA A 51 10.56 9.59 11.03
CA ALA A 51 11.22 8.44 10.44
C ALA A 51 10.23 7.35 10.06
N TRP A 52 9.27 7.05 10.94
CA TRP A 52 8.22 6.07 10.67
C TRP A 52 7.22 6.58 9.63
N GLY A 53 6.94 7.87 9.63
CA GLY A 53 6.13 8.48 8.57
C GLY A 53 6.79 8.34 7.21
N ALA A 54 8.09 8.61 7.12
CA ALA A 54 8.85 8.48 5.88
C ALA A 54 8.91 7.01 5.42
N ALA A 55 9.10 6.07 6.35
CA ALA A 55 9.08 4.64 6.04
C ALA A 55 7.72 4.20 5.50
N THR A 56 6.63 4.69 6.08
CA THR A 56 5.27 4.42 5.61
C THR A 56 5.08 4.94 4.20
N LEU A 57 5.48 6.19 3.94
CA LEU A 57 5.35 6.79 2.61
C LEU A 57 6.13 5.98 1.59
N ALA A 58 7.38 5.63 1.90
CA ALA A 58 8.23 4.86 0.99
C ALA A 58 7.60 3.50 0.66
N CYS A 59 7.12 2.78 1.67
CA CYS A 59 6.49 1.47 1.46
C CYS A 59 5.17 1.58 0.69
N ASP A 60 4.36 2.60 0.96
CA ASP A 60 3.11 2.82 0.24
C ASP A 60 3.36 3.17 -1.22
N LEU A 61 4.41 3.92 -1.52
CA LEU A 61 4.78 4.21 -2.91
C LEU A 61 5.33 2.96 -3.61
N LEU A 62 6.20 2.20 -2.94
CA LEU A 62 6.83 1.01 -3.51
C LEU A 62 5.84 -0.12 -3.75
N LYS A 63 4.83 -0.27 -2.90
CA LYS A 63 3.83 -1.33 -3.09
C LYS A 63 3.00 -1.14 -4.36
N GLY A 64 2.96 0.09 -4.89
CA GLY A 64 2.35 0.38 -6.19
C GLY A 64 3.37 0.35 -7.32
N ALA A 65 4.54 0.96 -7.12
CA ALA A 65 5.56 1.09 -8.15
C ALA A 65 6.17 -0.26 -8.55
N ILE A 66 6.49 -1.11 -7.58
CA ILE A 66 7.13 -2.40 -7.86
C ILE A 66 6.24 -3.33 -8.68
N PRO A 67 4.97 -3.55 -8.35
CA PRO A 67 4.10 -4.40 -9.18
C PRO A 67 3.93 -3.90 -10.61
N VAL A 68 3.86 -2.58 -10.81
CA VAL A 68 3.76 -2.00 -12.16
C VAL A 68 5.04 -2.22 -12.93
N PHE A 69 6.20 -2.02 -12.29
CA PHE A 69 7.49 -2.27 -12.92
C PHE A 69 7.60 -3.74 -13.35
N VAL A 70 7.20 -4.67 -12.49
CA VAL A 70 7.21 -6.11 -12.83
C VAL A 70 6.28 -6.39 -14.02
N ALA A 71 5.08 -5.80 -14.03
CA ALA A 71 4.15 -5.97 -15.15
C ALA A 71 4.76 -5.49 -16.45
N MET A 72 5.50 -4.39 -16.43
CA MET A 72 6.17 -3.85 -17.61
C MET A 72 7.27 -4.77 -18.14
N GLN A 73 7.87 -5.60 -17.28
CA GLN A 73 8.89 -6.57 -17.68
C GLN A 73 8.29 -7.83 -18.34
N TYR A 74 7.09 -8.23 -17.93
CA TYR A 74 6.48 -9.49 -18.34
C TYR A 74 5.31 -9.33 -19.30
N SER A 75 4.88 -8.12 -19.59
CA SER A 75 3.79 -7.84 -20.50
C SER A 75 4.10 -6.59 -21.32
N THR A 76 3.72 -6.61 -22.61
CA THR A 76 3.83 -5.44 -23.48
C THR A 76 2.51 -4.66 -23.55
N SER A 77 1.47 -5.11 -22.85
CA SER A 77 0.14 -4.50 -22.89
C SER A 77 0.07 -3.31 -21.93
N GLU A 78 -0.15 -2.13 -22.47
CA GLU A 78 -0.39 -0.94 -21.66
C GLU A 78 -1.65 -1.08 -20.80
N LEU A 79 -2.64 -1.84 -21.27
CA LEU A 79 -3.83 -2.12 -20.49
C LEU A 79 -3.48 -2.90 -19.22
N VAL A 80 -2.60 -3.91 -19.32
CA VAL A 80 -2.14 -4.69 -18.16
C VAL A 80 -1.41 -3.79 -17.18
N TRP A 81 -0.54 -2.90 -17.66
CA TRP A 81 0.19 -1.97 -16.79
C TRP A 81 -0.79 -1.05 -16.05
N THR A 82 -1.77 -0.51 -16.78
CA THR A 82 -2.78 0.39 -16.22
C THR A 82 -3.65 -0.34 -15.18
N LEU A 83 -4.11 -1.54 -15.50
CA LEU A 83 -4.93 -2.33 -14.55
C LEU A 83 -4.14 -2.72 -13.31
N THR A 84 -2.84 -2.99 -13.47
CA THR A 84 -1.96 -3.25 -12.32
C THR A 84 -1.86 -2.02 -11.42
N ALA A 85 -1.66 -0.85 -12.00
CA ALA A 85 -1.60 0.40 -11.25
C ALA A 85 -2.92 0.69 -10.53
N LEU A 86 -4.05 0.50 -11.22
CA LEU A 86 -5.38 0.69 -10.62
C LEU A 86 -5.62 -0.29 -9.48
N ALA A 87 -5.19 -1.53 -9.64
CA ALA A 87 -5.34 -2.54 -8.59
C ALA A 87 -4.56 -2.14 -7.33
N ALA A 88 -3.34 -1.62 -7.50
CA ALA A 88 -2.54 -1.13 -6.37
C ALA A 88 -3.22 0.04 -5.67
N ILE A 89 -3.76 0.98 -6.41
CA ILE A 89 -4.48 2.15 -5.88
C ILE A 89 -5.72 1.70 -5.13
N LEU A 90 -6.52 0.82 -5.73
CA LEU A 90 -7.73 0.31 -5.09
C LEU A 90 -7.40 -0.48 -3.83
N GLY A 91 -6.31 -1.25 -3.84
CA GLY A 91 -5.84 -1.94 -2.64
C GLY A 91 -5.47 -0.97 -1.53
N HIS A 92 -4.80 0.12 -1.88
CA HIS A 92 -4.45 1.16 -0.91
C HIS A 92 -5.69 1.86 -0.34
N LEU A 93 -6.65 2.20 -1.19
CA LEU A 93 -7.86 2.92 -0.77
C LEU A 93 -8.89 2.00 -0.08
N TYR A 94 -9.03 0.78 -0.56
CA TYR A 94 -10.05 -0.17 -0.09
C TYR A 94 -9.39 -1.49 0.30
N SER A 95 -8.52 -1.44 1.29
CA SER A 95 -7.72 -2.59 1.72
C SER A 95 -8.60 -3.73 2.22
N CYS A 96 -8.38 -4.93 1.67
CA CYS A 96 -9.06 -6.14 2.15
C CYS A 96 -8.62 -6.53 3.56
N PHE A 97 -7.42 -6.10 3.99
CA PHE A 97 -6.93 -6.37 5.35
C PHE A 97 -7.52 -5.43 6.39
N LEU A 98 -8.13 -4.32 5.97
CA LEU A 98 -8.77 -3.36 6.86
C LEU A 98 -10.30 -3.46 6.82
N GLY A 99 -10.85 -4.44 6.09
CA GLY A 99 -12.29 -4.61 5.96
C GLY A 99 -12.95 -3.61 5.01
N PHE A 100 -12.12 -3.11 4.09
CA PHE A 100 -12.59 -2.13 3.09
C PHE A 100 -13.07 -0.81 3.75
#